data_d37f896c52b729556f06d991cf730834
#
_entry.id   d37f896c52b729556f06d991cf730834
#
_cell.length_a   1.000
_cell.length_b   1.000
_cell.length_c   1.000
_cell.angle_alpha   90.00
_cell.angle_beta   90.00
_cell.angle_gamma   90.00
#
_symmetry.space_group_name_H-M   'P 1'
#
loop_
_entity.id
_entity.type
_entity.pdbx_description
1 polymer ?
#
loop_
_entity_poly.entity_id
_entity_poly.type
_entity_poly.pdbx_seq_one_letter_code
_entity_poly.pdbx_strand_id
1 'polypeptide(L)'
;SRQLWWGHQIPAWYGPDKKIFVAENEKKAKVKAKKFYKKNVKLIRDPDVLDTWFSSGLWPFATLGWPNKNYFLKKFYPTSVLITGFDIIFFWVARMMMLGMEFLKKEPFKEIYVHALVRDEKGQKMSKSKGNVIDPLELIEKYSADALRFTLLSMASPGRDVKLSEDRVKGYR
;
A
#
# COMPACT_ATOMS: atom_id res chain seq x y z
N SER A 1 3.10 12.40 12.52
CA SER A 1 2.56 11.04 12.29
C SER A 1 1.08 11.03 12.60
N ARG A 2 0.34 10.21 11.90
CA ARG A 2 -1.07 10.01 12.16
C ARG A 2 -1.20 8.73 12.97
N GLN A 3 -1.57 8.86 14.23
CA GLN A 3 -1.81 7.71 15.08
C GLN A 3 -3.09 7.02 14.63
N LEU A 4 -2.98 5.74 14.38
CA LEU A 4 -4.11 4.85 14.16
C LEU A 4 -4.51 4.24 15.49
N TRP A 5 -5.80 3.99 15.67
CA TRP A 5 -6.32 3.39 16.89
C TRP A 5 -6.02 1.90 17.00
N TRP A 6 -5.78 1.25 15.86
CA TRP A 6 -5.39 -0.15 15.80
C TRP A 6 -4.45 -0.39 14.61
N GLY A 7 -3.69 -1.46 14.68
CA GLY A 7 -2.71 -1.83 13.68
C GLY A 7 -1.58 -2.66 14.29
N HIS A 8 -0.47 -2.74 13.58
CA HIS A 8 0.74 -3.41 14.08
C HIS A 8 1.46 -2.51 15.07
N GLN A 9 1.37 -2.85 16.35
CA GLN A 9 2.05 -2.09 17.41
C GLN A 9 3.56 -2.08 17.18
N ILE A 10 4.17 -0.90 17.35
CA ILE A 10 5.60 -0.71 17.17
C ILE A 10 6.38 -1.71 18.06
N PRO A 11 7.30 -2.52 17.49
CA PRO A 11 8.03 -3.55 18.22
C PRO A 11 9.25 -2.97 18.97
N ALA A 12 9.02 -1.90 19.71
CA ALA A 12 10.03 -1.20 20.50
C ALA A 12 9.65 -1.18 21.99
N TRP A 13 10.66 -1.31 22.83
CA TRP A 13 10.53 -1.26 24.28
C TRP A 13 11.55 -0.29 24.86
N TYR A 14 11.10 0.54 25.79
CA TYR A 14 11.90 1.58 26.43
C TYR A 14 12.39 1.14 27.80
N GLY A 15 13.67 1.25 28.04
CA GLY A 15 14.29 1.08 29.34
C GLY A 15 14.10 2.30 30.25
N PRO A 16 14.58 2.22 31.52
CA PRO A 16 14.45 3.31 32.49
C PRO A 16 15.05 4.63 32.06
N ASP A 17 16.12 4.59 31.26
CA ASP A 17 16.83 5.75 30.68
C ASP A 17 16.36 6.11 29.26
N LYS A 18 15.18 5.61 28.85
CA LYS A 18 14.61 5.73 27.52
C LYS A 18 15.42 5.03 26.41
N LYS A 19 16.37 4.18 26.75
CA LYS A 19 17.07 3.32 25.80
C LYS A 19 16.07 2.42 25.08
N ILE A 20 16.15 2.39 23.73
CA ILE A 20 15.24 1.64 22.88
C ILE A 20 15.77 0.23 22.62
N PHE A 21 14.93 -0.78 22.81
CA PHE A 21 15.19 -2.18 22.47
C PHE A 21 14.15 -2.65 21.46
N VAL A 22 14.54 -2.81 20.23
CA VAL A 22 13.68 -3.37 19.17
C VAL A 22 13.78 -4.88 19.19
N ALA A 23 12.63 -5.57 19.23
CA ALA A 23 12.57 -7.03 19.24
C ALA A 23 11.21 -7.51 18.71
N GLU A 24 11.13 -8.78 18.32
CA GLU A 24 9.88 -9.39 17.85
C GLU A 24 8.81 -9.54 18.96
N ASN A 25 9.27 -9.70 20.20
CA ASN A 25 8.40 -9.84 21.35
C ASN A 25 9.09 -9.36 22.64
N GLU A 26 8.30 -9.21 23.70
CA GLU A 26 8.77 -8.71 24.98
C GLU A 26 9.86 -9.60 25.61
N LYS A 27 9.77 -10.93 25.46
CA LYS A 27 10.78 -11.85 25.99
C LYS A 27 12.15 -11.57 25.38
N LYS A 28 12.22 -11.40 24.05
CA LYS A 28 13.47 -11.04 23.34
C LYS A 28 13.94 -9.65 23.71
N ALA A 29 13.03 -8.68 23.91
CA ALA A 29 13.39 -7.34 24.38
C ALA A 29 14.03 -7.37 25.78
N LYS A 30 13.43 -8.12 26.72
CA LYS A 30 13.97 -8.32 28.08
C LYS A 30 15.38 -8.94 28.07
N VAL A 31 15.63 -9.92 27.20
CA VAL A 31 16.97 -10.51 27.05
C VAL A 31 17.99 -9.47 26.58
N LYS A 32 17.64 -8.66 25.56
CA LYS A 32 18.51 -7.57 25.09
C LYS A 32 18.79 -6.55 26.19
N ALA A 33 17.75 -6.14 26.92
CA ALA A 33 17.88 -5.18 28.00
C ALA A 33 18.73 -5.73 29.18
N LYS A 34 18.51 -6.99 29.57
CA LYS A 34 19.33 -7.66 30.59
C LYS A 34 20.81 -7.72 30.19
N LYS A 35 21.11 -8.01 28.94
CA LYS A 35 22.50 -8.00 28.41
C LYS A 35 23.12 -6.61 28.52
N PHE A 36 22.36 -5.56 28.21
CA PHE A 36 22.83 -4.17 28.26
C PHE A 36 23.01 -3.65 29.68
N TYR A 37 21.97 -3.76 30.51
CA TYR A 37 21.98 -3.22 31.87
C TYR A 37 22.67 -4.14 32.91
N LYS A 38 23.06 -5.37 32.55
CA LYS A 38 23.57 -6.42 33.43
C LYS A 38 22.67 -6.79 34.59
N LYS A 39 21.38 -6.36 34.55
CA LYS A 39 20.32 -6.65 35.53
C LYS A 39 18.96 -6.67 34.85
N ASN A 40 17.98 -7.22 35.53
CA ASN A 40 16.59 -7.14 35.05
C ASN A 40 16.06 -5.72 35.27
N VAL A 41 15.45 -5.14 34.24
CA VAL A 41 14.80 -3.84 34.27
C VAL A 41 13.37 -3.94 33.76
N LYS A 42 12.51 -3.04 34.22
CA LYS A 42 11.16 -2.88 33.67
C LYS A 42 11.27 -2.23 32.29
N LEU A 43 10.57 -2.80 31.32
CA LEU A 43 10.47 -2.23 29.99
C LEU A 43 9.03 -1.74 29.73
N ILE A 44 8.91 -0.65 29.02
CA ILE A 44 7.61 -0.10 28.59
C ILE A 44 7.55 -0.23 27.07
N ARG A 45 6.54 -0.93 26.56
CA ARG A 45 6.34 -1.04 25.12
C ARG A 45 5.82 0.27 24.55
N ASP A 46 6.23 0.59 23.31
CA ASP A 46 5.72 1.71 22.57
C ASP A 46 4.18 1.56 22.39
N PRO A 47 3.37 2.57 22.80
CA PRO A 47 1.91 2.48 22.68
C PRO A 47 1.38 2.64 21.26
N ASP A 48 2.18 3.23 20.36
CA ASP A 48 1.75 3.54 19.01
C ASP A 48 1.78 2.32 18.08
N VAL A 49 1.08 2.43 16.96
CA VAL A 49 1.08 1.44 15.87
C VAL A 49 1.80 2.00 14.65
N LEU A 50 2.30 1.10 13.82
CA LEU A 50 2.95 1.46 12.56
C LEU A 50 1.95 2.11 11.61
N ASP A 51 2.41 3.11 10.86
CA ASP A 51 1.65 3.75 9.80
C ASP A 51 1.25 2.74 8.70
N THR A 52 0.05 2.89 8.15
CA THR A 52 -0.45 2.03 7.08
C THR A 52 0.48 1.99 5.88
N TRP A 53 1.10 3.12 5.53
CA TRP A 53 2.04 3.19 4.42
C TRP A 53 3.34 2.43 4.65
N PHE A 54 3.72 2.20 5.90
CA PHE A 54 4.87 1.34 6.21
C PHE A 54 4.58 -0.11 5.81
N SER A 55 3.47 -0.68 6.29
CA SER A 55 3.07 -2.05 5.94
C SER A 55 2.77 -2.19 4.45
N SER A 56 2.10 -1.21 3.84
CA SER A 56 1.86 -1.18 2.40
C SER A 56 3.14 -1.14 1.57
N GLY A 57 4.19 -0.51 2.08
CA GLY A 57 5.51 -0.47 1.45
C GLY A 57 6.23 -1.82 1.44
N LEU A 58 5.86 -2.74 2.32
CA LEU A 58 6.40 -4.10 2.37
C LEU A 58 5.67 -5.06 1.40
N TRP A 59 4.56 -4.64 0.82
CA TRP A 59 3.65 -5.50 0.04
C TRP A 59 4.33 -6.34 -1.04
N PRO A 60 5.26 -5.83 -1.88
CA PRO A 60 5.83 -6.58 -3.00
C PRO A 60 6.58 -7.85 -2.60
N PHE A 61 7.05 -7.94 -1.37
CA PHE A 61 7.85 -9.06 -0.91
C PHE A 61 7.27 -9.73 0.35
N ALA A 62 6.56 -9.01 1.20
CA ALA A 62 5.92 -9.60 2.37
C ALA A 62 4.83 -10.61 1.98
N THR A 63 4.02 -10.32 0.96
CA THR A 63 2.99 -11.22 0.42
C THR A 63 3.58 -12.47 -0.24
N LEU A 64 4.85 -12.41 -0.65
CA LEU A 64 5.59 -13.55 -1.18
C LEU A 64 6.32 -14.37 -0.10
N GLY A 65 6.07 -14.04 1.17
CA GLY A 65 6.55 -14.80 2.32
C GLY A 65 7.89 -14.32 2.92
N TRP A 66 8.38 -13.12 2.51
CA TRP A 66 9.53 -12.51 3.19
C TRP A 66 9.21 -12.32 4.71
N PRO A 67 10.16 -12.55 5.61
CA PRO A 67 11.62 -12.65 5.43
C PRO A 67 12.13 -14.07 5.09
N ASN A 68 11.26 -15.05 4.96
CA ASN A 68 11.68 -16.42 4.62
C ASN A 68 12.09 -16.52 3.16
N LYS A 69 13.23 -17.14 2.90
CA LYS A 69 13.66 -17.46 1.53
C LYS A 69 12.85 -18.66 1.03
N ASN A 70 11.95 -18.42 0.07
CA ASN A 70 11.08 -19.44 -0.47
C ASN A 70 10.98 -19.35 -2.00
N TYR A 71 10.28 -20.31 -2.60
CA TYR A 71 10.10 -20.40 -4.05
C TYR A 71 9.38 -19.19 -4.63
N PHE A 72 8.31 -18.70 -3.98
CA PHE A 72 7.51 -17.59 -4.49
C PHE A 72 8.30 -16.29 -4.53
N LEU A 73 9.05 -15.99 -3.46
CA LEU A 73 9.91 -14.80 -3.40
C LEU A 73 10.99 -14.86 -4.48
N LYS A 74 11.63 -16.03 -4.69
CA LYS A 74 12.66 -16.22 -5.73
C LYS A 74 12.09 -16.06 -7.13
N LYS A 75 10.87 -16.56 -7.38
CA LYS A 75 10.28 -16.60 -8.72
C LYS A 75 9.62 -15.29 -9.12
N PHE A 76 8.93 -14.61 -8.20
CA PHE A 76 8.05 -13.49 -8.51
C PHE A 76 8.56 -12.12 -8.03
N TYR A 77 9.72 -12.07 -7.37
CA TYR A 77 10.37 -10.82 -7.03
C TYR A 77 11.66 -10.63 -7.86
N PRO A 78 11.82 -9.51 -8.59
CA PRO A 78 10.89 -8.40 -8.82
C PRO A 78 9.66 -8.80 -9.62
N THR A 79 8.55 -8.11 -9.41
CA THR A 79 7.37 -8.19 -10.27
C THR A 79 7.64 -7.57 -11.64
N SER A 80 6.96 -8.02 -12.67
CA SER A 80 7.16 -7.48 -14.02
C SER A 80 6.65 -6.05 -14.14
N VAL A 81 5.41 -5.81 -13.72
CA VAL A 81 4.74 -4.49 -13.85
C VAL A 81 3.96 -4.18 -12.58
N LEU A 82 4.08 -2.93 -12.11
CA LEU A 82 3.15 -2.32 -11.15
C LEU A 82 2.23 -1.37 -11.90
N ILE A 83 0.93 -1.48 -11.69
CA ILE A 83 -0.06 -0.54 -12.22
C ILE A 83 -0.59 0.29 -11.06
N THR A 84 -0.51 1.62 -11.16
CA THR A 84 -0.87 2.54 -10.08
C THR A 84 -1.39 3.88 -10.60
N GLY A 85 -2.11 4.62 -9.75
CA GLY A 85 -2.42 6.02 -9.98
C GLY A 85 -1.23 6.93 -9.65
N PHE A 86 -1.18 8.10 -10.26
CA PHE A 86 -0.12 9.08 -10.00
C PHE A 86 -0.20 9.67 -8.58
N ASP A 87 -1.37 9.70 -7.98
CA ASP A 87 -1.65 10.28 -6.68
C ASP A 87 -0.99 9.54 -5.50
N ILE A 88 -0.62 8.27 -5.69
CA ILE A 88 0.05 7.45 -4.66
C ILE A 88 1.49 7.07 -5.02
N ILE A 89 2.10 7.71 -6.01
CA ILE A 89 3.50 7.45 -6.37
C ILE A 89 4.42 7.65 -5.17
N PHE A 90 4.34 8.78 -4.47
CA PHE A 90 5.19 9.04 -3.30
C PHE A 90 4.78 8.26 -2.06
N PHE A 91 3.48 8.09 -1.85
CA PHE A 91 2.98 7.42 -0.65
C PHE A 91 3.18 5.91 -0.70
N TRP A 92 3.12 5.31 -1.87
CA TRP A 92 3.16 3.87 -2.03
C TRP A 92 4.34 3.38 -2.86
N VAL A 93 4.47 3.84 -4.11
CA VAL A 93 5.49 3.32 -5.02
C VAL A 93 6.91 3.60 -4.52
N ALA A 94 7.20 4.86 -4.18
CA ALA A 94 8.52 5.23 -3.67
C ALA A 94 8.87 4.48 -2.38
N ARG A 95 7.90 4.25 -1.49
CA ARG A 95 8.13 3.48 -0.25
C ARG A 95 8.41 2.01 -0.54
N MET A 96 7.68 1.38 -1.47
CA MET A 96 7.97 0.01 -1.89
C MET A 96 9.38 -0.11 -2.49
N MET A 97 9.80 0.86 -3.31
CA MET A 97 11.14 0.90 -3.88
C MET A 97 12.20 1.05 -2.79
N MET A 98 12.04 2.01 -1.87
CA MET A 98 12.98 2.23 -0.77
C MET A 98 13.13 0.99 0.11
N LEU A 99 12.02 0.36 0.51
CA LEU A 99 12.03 -0.83 1.37
C LEU A 99 12.54 -2.06 0.62
N GLY A 100 12.19 -2.22 -0.65
CA GLY A 100 12.72 -3.28 -1.51
C GLY A 100 14.24 -3.19 -1.66
N MET A 101 14.76 -2.00 -1.96
CA MET A 101 16.19 -1.76 -2.05
C MET A 101 16.90 -1.95 -0.71
N GLU A 102 16.27 -1.53 0.41
CA GLU A 102 16.89 -1.72 1.74
C GLU A 102 16.94 -3.19 2.15
N PHE A 103 15.84 -3.93 2.04
CA PHE A 103 15.73 -5.28 2.58
C PHE A 103 16.18 -6.38 1.62
N LEU A 104 15.94 -6.23 0.33
CA LEU A 104 16.23 -7.24 -0.69
C LEU A 104 17.37 -6.83 -1.63
N LYS A 105 17.85 -5.58 -1.52
CA LYS A 105 18.92 -5.00 -2.35
C LYS A 105 18.59 -5.08 -3.85
N LYS A 106 17.31 -5.02 -4.18
CA LYS A 106 16.80 -5.13 -5.54
C LYS A 106 15.50 -4.36 -5.69
N GLU A 107 15.30 -3.73 -6.86
CA GLU A 107 14.06 -3.03 -7.21
C GLU A 107 12.85 -4.00 -7.14
N PRO A 108 11.69 -3.54 -6.63
CA PRO A 108 10.51 -4.40 -6.53
C PRO A 108 9.76 -4.61 -7.85
N PHE A 109 9.94 -3.72 -8.83
CA PHE A 109 9.25 -3.75 -10.12
C PHE A 109 10.22 -3.43 -11.23
N LYS A 110 10.03 -4.06 -12.39
CA LYS A 110 10.78 -3.73 -13.61
C LYS A 110 10.18 -2.51 -14.31
N GLU A 111 8.87 -2.43 -14.32
CA GLU A 111 8.11 -1.36 -14.97
C GLU A 111 7.02 -0.83 -14.03
N ILE A 112 6.71 0.45 -14.15
CA ILE A 112 5.63 1.11 -13.42
C ILE A 112 4.72 1.78 -14.45
N TYR A 113 3.50 1.27 -14.58
CA TYR A 113 2.48 1.86 -15.44
C TYR A 113 1.59 2.78 -14.62
N VAL A 114 1.63 4.08 -14.92
CA VAL A 114 0.82 5.08 -14.22
C VAL A 114 -0.45 5.31 -15.04
N HIS A 115 -1.58 4.85 -14.49
CA HIS A 115 -2.88 4.98 -15.15
C HIS A 115 -3.55 6.33 -14.83
N ALA A 116 -4.50 6.70 -15.68
CA ALA A 116 -5.38 7.84 -15.47
C ALA A 116 -6.36 7.63 -14.30
N LEU A 117 -6.81 8.72 -13.69
CA LEU A 117 -7.90 8.67 -12.70
C LEU A 117 -9.25 8.86 -13.40
N VAL A 118 -10.26 8.15 -12.91
CA VAL A 118 -11.65 8.29 -13.37
C VAL A 118 -12.30 9.44 -12.63
N ARG A 119 -12.86 10.39 -13.38
CA ARG A 119 -13.59 11.55 -12.89
C ARG A 119 -15.01 11.55 -13.42
N ASP A 120 -15.87 12.38 -12.84
CA ASP A 120 -17.21 12.59 -13.36
C ASP A 120 -17.20 13.31 -14.74
N GLU A 121 -18.34 13.46 -15.37
CA GLU A 121 -18.49 14.14 -16.67
C GLU A 121 -17.89 15.56 -16.70
N LYS A 122 -17.97 16.27 -15.57
CA LYS A 122 -17.45 17.63 -15.41
C LYS A 122 -15.95 17.65 -15.11
N GLY A 123 -15.32 16.47 -15.01
CA GLY A 123 -13.90 16.34 -14.66
C GLY A 123 -13.60 16.53 -13.18
N GLN A 124 -14.62 16.46 -12.31
CA GLN A 124 -14.43 16.58 -10.87
C GLN A 124 -14.10 15.21 -10.26
N LYS A 125 -13.32 15.25 -9.16
CA LYS A 125 -13.07 14.03 -8.38
C LYS A 125 -14.39 13.54 -7.77
N MET A 126 -14.69 12.27 -7.99
CA MET A 126 -15.86 11.62 -7.41
C MET A 126 -15.71 11.50 -5.89
N SER A 127 -16.75 11.82 -5.15
CA SER A 127 -16.82 11.61 -3.71
C SER A 127 -18.24 11.41 -3.24
N LYS A 128 -18.45 10.60 -2.20
CA LYS A 128 -19.77 10.37 -1.61
C LYS A 128 -20.39 11.67 -1.10
N SER A 129 -19.59 12.57 -0.54
CA SER A 129 -20.05 13.87 -0.02
C SER A 129 -20.56 14.81 -1.12
N LYS A 130 -20.10 14.67 -2.36
CA LYS A 130 -20.56 15.46 -3.51
C LYS A 130 -21.72 14.82 -4.26
N GLY A 131 -22.06 13.57 -3.96
CA GLY A 131 -23.13 12.83 -4.65
C GLY A 131 -22.85 12.55 -6.13
N ASN A 132 -21.59 12.64 -6.59
CA ASN A 132 -21.19 12.45 -7.97
C ASN A 132 -20.45 11.11 -8.21
N VAL A 133 -20.62 10.16 -7.31
CA VAL A 133 -20.04 8.82 -7.45
C VAL A 133 -20.90 8.03 -8.46
N ILE A 134 -20.24 7.47 -9.46
CA ILE A 134 -20.82 6.52 -10.40
C ILE A 134 -20.47 5.12 -9.89
N ASP A 135 -21.50 4.33 -9.54
CA ASP A 135 -21.28 2.94 -9.13
C ASP A 135 -21.05 2.08 -10.38
N PRO A 136 -19.88 1.43 -10.50
CA PRO A 136 -19.60 0.57 -11.64
C PRO A 136 -20.54 -0.64 -11.73
N LEU A 137 -21.07 -1.14 -10.60
CA LEU A 137 -22.00 -2.27 -10.59
C LEU A 137 -23.32 -1.90 -11.24
N GLU A 138 -23.85 -0.72 -10.97
CA GLU A 138 -25.08 -0.24 -11.63
C GLU A 138 -24.89 -0.12 -13.16
N LEU A 139 -23.74 0.36 -13.60
CA LEU A 139 -23.41 0.44 -15.04
C LEU A 139 -23.28 -0.96 -15.67
N ILE A 140 -22.72 -1.92 -14.93
CA ILE A 140 -22.60 -3.30 -15.39
C ILE A 140 -23.98 -3.96 -15.54
N GLU A 141 -24.86 -3.75 -14.59
CA GLU A 141 -26.22 -4.28 -14.65
C GLU A 141 -27.03 -3.69 -15.83
N LYS A 142 -26.90 -2.38 -16.07
CA LYS A 142 -27.59 -1.68 -17.16
C LYS A 142 -27.03 -1.98 -18.55
N TYR A 143 -25.71 -2.02 -18.69
CA TYR A 143 -25.03 -1.97 -19.99
C TYR A 143 -24.08 -3.12 -20.27
N SER A 144 -23.75 -3.95 -19.35
CA SER A 144 -22.78 -5.04 -19.31
C SER A 144 -21.36 -4.65 -18.86
N ALA A 145 -20.66 -5.64 -18.34
CA ALA A 145 -19.25 -5.48 -17.91
C ALA A 145 -18.33 -5.14 -19.09
N ASP A 146 -18.60 -5.71 -20.25
CA ASP A 146 -17.77 -5.48 -21.44
C ASP A 146 -17.92 -4.05 -21.96
N ALA A 147 -19.14 -3.50 -21.96
CA ALA A 147 -19.37 -2.11 -22.33
C ALA A 147 -18.61 -1.13 -21.41
N LEU A 148 -18.66 -1.35 -20.09
CA LEU A 148 -17.92 -0.52 -19.14
C LEU A 148 -16.40 -0.67 -19.33
N ARG A 149 -15.87 -1.89 -19.43
CA ARG A 149 -14.45 -2.15 -19.63
C ARG A 149 -13.91 -1.56 -20.92
N PHE A 150 -14.65 -1.73 -22.02
CA PHE A 150 -14.26 -1.18 -23.30
C PHE A 150 -14.29 0.36 -23.28
N THR A 151 -15.30 0.97 -22.64
CA THR A 151 -15.37 2.43 -22.47
C THR A 151 -14.12 2.95 -21.76
N LEU A 152 -13.76 2.37 -20.63
CA LEU A 152 -12.60 2.79 -19.86
C LEU A 152 -11.30 2.63 -20.65
N LEU A 153 -11.12 1.50 -21.34
CA LEU A 153 -9.93 1.25 -22.15
C LEU A 153 -9.83 2.19 -23.35
N SER A 154 -10.95 2.47 -24.04
CA SER A 154 -10.97 3.36 -25.21
C SER A 154 -10.63 4.82 -24.85
N MET A 155 -10.89 5.23 -23.61
CA MET A 155 -10.57 6.56 -23.10
C MET A 155 -9.23 6.63 -22.36
N ALA A 156 -8.63 5.48 -22.04
CA ALA A 156 -7.38 5.45 -21.29
C ALA A 156 -6.22 5.99 -22.15
N SER A 157 -5.61 7.05 -21.67
CA SER A 157 -4.37 7.58 -22.24
C SER A 157 -3.42 7.97 -21.10
N PRO A 158 -2.12 7.70 -21.22
CA PRO A 158 -1.16 8.10 -20.20
C PRO A 158 -1.24 9.59 -19.88
N GLY A 159 -1.26 9.92 -18.57
CA GLY A 159 -1.20 11.29 -18.09
C GLY A 159 -2.47 12.14 -18.24
N ARG A 160 -3.61 11.52 -18.62
CA ARG A 160 -4.89 12.24 -18.74
C ARG A 160 -5.97 11.53 -17.94
N ASP A 161 -6.74 12.32 -17.16
CA ASP A 161 -7.90 11.79 -16.45
C ASP A 161 -9.02 11.37 -17.42
N VAL A 162 -9.72 10.31 -17.06
CA VAL A 162 -10.86 9.78 -17.81
C VAL A 162 -12.14 10.42 -17.27
N LYS A 163 -12.85 11.17 -18.13
CA LYS A 163 -14.19 11.69 -17.78
C LYS A 163 -15.24 10.65 -18.15
N LEU A 164 -15.72 9.95 -17.15
CA LEU A 164 -16.72 8.89 -17.30
C LEU A 164 -18.13 9.49 -17.29
N SER A 165 -18.95 9.09 -18.29
CA SER A 165 -20.38 9.34 -18.31
C SER A 165 -21.16 8.08 -18.65
N GLU A 166 -22.39 7.99 -18.18
CA GLU A 166 -23.28 6.88 -18.47
C GLU A 166 -23.55 6.74 -19.97
N ASP A 167 -23.72 7.85 -20.68
CA ASP A 167 -23.96 7.87 -22.13
C ASP A 167 -22.80 7.25 -22.93
N ARG A 168 -21.57 7.43 -22.48
CA ARG A 168 -20.41 6.80 -23.13
C ARG A 168 -20.44 5.29 -22.98
N VAL A 169 -20.79 4.79 -21.78
CA VAL A 169 -20.91 3.34 -21.55
C VAL A 169 -22.05 2.75 -22.37
N LYS A 170 -23.18 3.46 -22.42
CA LYS A 170 -24.34 3.09 -23.25
C LYS A 170 -23.99 2.96 -24.74
N GLY A 171 -23.10 3.82 -25.24
CA GLY A 171 -22.70 3.80 -26.65
C GLY A 171 -21.91 2.56 -27.08
N TYR A 172 -21.39 1.79 -26.13
CA TYR A 172 -20.64 0.55 -26.37
C TYR A 172 -21.39 -0.73 -25.95
N ARG A 173 -22.68 -0.61 -25.69
CA ARG A 173 -23.54 -1.76 -25.35
C ARG A 173 -23.83 -2.67 -26.54
#